data_602ce304f56f23dadbd232014e915a70
#
_entry.id   602ce304f56f23dadbd232014e915a70
#
_cell.length_a   1.000
_cell.length_b   1.000
_cell.length_c   1.000
_cell.angle_alpha   90.00
_cell.angle_beta   90.00
_cell.angle_gamma   90.00
#
_symmetry.space_group_name_H-M   'P 1'
#
loop_
_entity.id
_entity.type
_entity.pdbx_description
1 polymer ?
#
loop_
_entity_poly.entity_id
_entity_poly.type
_entity_poly.pdbx_seq_one_letter_code
_entity_poly.pdbx_strand_id
1 'polypeptide(L)'
;MLDRSVKVFLDDLLEFVEDGKVVPIIGEELLRVGQNGDEIPLYRYIADKLAERLEIPAASLPLEANLNVVVCHHLQAGGMPEEVYPKIRPILNQARFAPPEPLLQLAGIDRFKLFVTLTFD
;
A
#
# COMPACT_ATOMS: atom_id res chain seq x y z
N MET A 1 -4.97 26.03 12.79
CA MET A 1 -3.76 26.38 13.54
C MET A 1 -3.22 25.17 14.28
N LEU A 2 -1.94 24.86 14.13
CA LEU A 2 -1.31 23.73 14.83
C LEU A 2 -1.19 24.04 16.32
N ASP A 3 -1.47 23.05 17.15
CA ASP A 3 -1.22 23.14 18.57
C ASP A 3 0.29 23.33 18.82
N ARG A 4 0.63 24.04 19.89
CA ARG A 4 2.02 24.33 20.28
C ARG A 4 2.83 23.04 20.44
N SER A 5 2.22 22.01 21.00
CA SER A 5 2.88 20.71 21.20
C SER A 5 3.23 20.02 19.87
N VAL A 6 2.34 20.11 18.88
CA VAL A 6 2.56 19.57 17.53
C VAL A 6 3.67 20.35 16.83
N LYS A 7 3.68 21.68 16.98
CA LYS A 7 4.73 22.51 16.38
C LYS A 7 6.10 22.17 16.93
N VAL A 8 6.25 22.03 18.24
CA VAL A 8 7.52 21.64 18.87
C VAL A 8 7.96 20.26 18.38
N PHE A 9 7.04 19.32 18.31
CA PHE A 9 7.34 17.97 17.78
C PHE A 9 7.85 18.04 16.34
N LEU A 10 7.21 18.83 15.48
CA LEU A 10 7.62 18.96 14.08
C LEU A 10 8.99 19.64 13.93
N ASP A 11 9.25 20.64 14.76
CA ASP A 11 10.55 21.32 14.76
C ASP A 11 11.67 20.37 15.20
N ASP A 12 11.44 19.57 16.24
CA ASP A 12 12.40 18.57 16.72
C ASP A 12 12.61 17.47 15.65
N LEU A 13 11.53 17.00 15.01
CA LEU A 13 11.62 16.00 13.95
C LEU A 13 12.44 16.53 12.77
N LEU A 14 12.19 17.77 12.38
CA LEU A 14 12.94 18.40 11.28
C LEU A 14 14.44 18.46 11.59
N GLU A 15 14.81 18.80 12.82
CA GLU A 15 16.19 18.81 13.25
C GLU A 15 16.83 17.42 13.14
N PHE A 16 16.13 16.36 13.58
CA PHE A 16 16.62 14.99 13.44
C PHE A 16 16.75 14.55 11.98
N VAL A 17 15.83 14.98 11.12
CA VAL A 17 15.91 14.71 9.67
C VAL A 17 17.15 15.38 9.07
N GLU A 18 17.38 16.65 9.40
CA GLU A 18 18.57 17.40 8.93
C GLU A 18 19.87 16.76 9.39
N ASP A 19 19.88 16.19 10.58
CA ASP A 19 21.04 15.48 11.14
C ASP A 19 21.21 14.06 10.57
N GLY A 20 20.32 13.61 9.70
CA GLY A 20 20.38 12.29 9.09
C GLY A 20 20.08 11.13 10.05
N LYS A 21 19.36 11.41 11.14
CA LYS A 21 19.04 10.42 12.19
C LYS A 21 17.69 9.75 12.04
N VAL A 22 16.96 10.04 10.95
CA VAL A 22 15.62 9.51 10.70
C VAL A 22 15.65 8.50 9.57
N VAL A 23 15.03 7.34 9.80
CA VAL A 23 14.79 6.33 8.78
C VAL A 23 13.28 6.23 8.56
N PRO A 24 12.77 6.59 7.38
CA PRO A 24 11.35 6.44 7.09
C PRO A 24 10.95 4.96 7.02
N ILE A 25 9.84 4.63 7.66
CA ILE A 25 9.20 3.32 7.57
C ILE A 25 7.90 3.51 6.81
N ILE A 26 7.80 2.90 5.64
CA ILE A 26 6.70 3.11 4.70
C ILE A 26 5.73 1.94 4.82
N GLY A 27 4.49 2.24 5.18
CA GLY A 27 3.39 1.28 5.20
C GLY A 27 2.54 1.36 3.93
N GLU A 28 1.53 0.50 3.85
CA GLU A 28 0.60 0.43 2.72
C GLU A 28 -0.22 1.71 2.52
N GLU A 29 -0.36 2.52 3.56
CA GLU A 29 -1.16 3.74 3.52
C GLU A 29 -0.65 4.78 2.52
N LEU A 30 0.64 4.78 2.21
CA LEU A 30 1.22 5.64 1.18
C LEU A 30 0.98 5.13 -0.24
N LEU A 31 0.57 3.87 -0.37
CA LEU A 31 0.37 3.23 -1.67
C LEU A 31 -1.08 3.38 -2.11
N ARG A 32 -1.43 4.55 -2.59
CA ARG A 32 -2.74 4.83 -3.17
C ARG A 32 -2.60 5.01 -4.67
N VAL A 33 -3.54 4.46 -5.41
CA VAL A 33 -3.52 4.46 -6.88
C VAL A 33 -4.83 4.99 -7.43
N GLY A 34 -4.76 5.62 -8.60
CA GLY A 34 -5.95 6.10 -9.29
C GLY A 34 -6.69 4.98 -10.01
N GLN A 35 -7.99 4.85 -9.74
CA GLN A 35 -8.88 3.94 -10.44
C GLN A 35 -10.20 4.65 -10.72
N ASN A 36 -10.58 4.74 -12.00
CA ASN A 36 -11.84 5.36 -12.42
C ASN A 36 -12.05 6.78 -11.87
N GLY A 37 -10.97 7.56 -11.77
CA GLY A 37 -11.00 8.93 -11.25
C GLY A 37 -10.87 9.07 -9.74
N ASP A 38 -10.92 7.97 -9.00
CA ASP A 38 -10.77 7.93 -7.55
C ASP A 38 -9.42 7.33 -7.15
N GLU A 39 -8.92 7.74 -5.99
CA GLU A 39 -7.76 7.10 -5.36
C GLU A 39 -8.22 5.99 -4.41
N ILE A 40 -7.64 4.81 -4.58
CA ILE A 40 -7.88 3.67 -3.68
C ILE A 40 -6.54 3.10 -3.19
N PRO A 41 -6.52 2.40 -2.05
CA PRO A 41 -5.33 1.68 -1.62
C PRO A 41 -4.90 0.65 -2.67
N LEU A 42 -3.59 0.56 -2.93
CA LEU A 42 -3.06 -0.41 -3.91
C LEU A 42 -3.48 -1.84 -3.56
N TYR A 43 -3.43 -2.22 -2.30
CA TYR A 43 -3.81 -3.56 -1.86
C TYR A 43 -5.28 -3.86 -2.13
N ARG A 44 -6.14 -2.85 -2.04
CA ARG A 44 -7.53 -3.01 -2.44
C ARG A 44 -7.68 -3.25 -3.95
N TYR A 45 -6.96 -2.50 -4.75
CA TYR A 45 -6.92 -2.73 -6.19
C TYR A 45 -6.49 -4.17 -6.51
N ILE A 46 -5.41 -4.65 -5.86
CA ILE A 46 -4.92 -6.01 -6.03
C ILE A 46 -5.98 -7.02 -5.58
N ALA A 47 -6.64 -6.76 -4.44
CA ALA A 47 -7.70 -7.64 -3.92
C ALA A 47 -8.86 -7.78 -4.90
N ASP A 48 -9.33 -6.68 -5.47
CA ASP A 48 -10.42 -6.68 -6.45
C ASP A 48 -10.03 -7.48 -7.71
N LYS A 49 -8.81 -7.26 -8.22
CA LYS A 49 -8.32 -7.98 -9.40
C LYS A 49 -8.05 -9.45 -9.13
N LEU A 50 -7.57 -9.78 -7.94
CA LEU A 50 -7.38 -11.17 -7.54
C LEU A 50 -8.72 -11.90 -7.42
N ALA A 51 -9.72 -11.27 -6.83
CA ALA A 51 -11.06 -11.84 -6.74
C ALA A 51 -11.64 -12.14 -8.12
N GLU A 52 -11.47 -11.24 -9.08
CA GLU A 52 -11.87 -11.48 -10.48
C GLU A 52 -11.16 -12.71 -11.06
N ARG A 53 -9.86 -12.81 -10.88
CA ARG A 53 -9.04 -13.93 -11.42
C ARG A 53 -9.31 -15.25 -10.74
N LEU A 54 -9.72 -15.23 -9.49
CA LEU A 54 -10.12 -16.43 -8.74
C LEU A 54 -11.60 -16.76 -8.95
N GLU A 55 -12.30 -15.98 -9.77
CA GLU A 55 -13.71 -16.15 -10.07
C GLU A 55 -14.60 -16.15 -8.80
N ILE A 56 -14.21 -15.32 -7.81
CA ILE A 56 -14.98 -15.16 -6.57
C ILE A 56 -16.08 -14.14 -6.83
N PRO A 57 -17.36 -14.52 -6.66
CA PRO A 57 -18.45 -13.58 -6.82
C PRO A 57 -18.36 -12.42 -5.81
N ALA A 58 -18.59 -11.21 -6.26
CA ALA A 58 -18.54 -10.03 -5.38
C ALA A 58 -19.52 -10.15 -4.19
N ALA A 59 -20.65 -10.83 -4.38
CA ALA A 59 -21.62 -11.08 -3.32
C ALA A 59 -21.09 -12.01 -2.21
N SER A 60 -20.06 -12.79 -2.49
CA SER A 60 -19.44 -13.70 -1.52
C SER A 60 -18.41 -13.01 -0.60
N LEU A 61 -18.06 -11.77 -0.90
CA LEU A 61 -17.06 -10.99 -0.17
C LEU A 61 -17.72 -9.82 0.56
N PRO A 62 -17.20 -9.44 1.73
CA PRO A 62 -17.65 -8.20 2.37
C PRO A 62 -17.34 -6.99 1.49
N LEU A 63 -18.07 -5.91 1.69
CA LEU A 63 -17.80 -4.65 1.03
C LEU A 63 -16.37 -4.19 1.41
N GLU A 64 -15.62 -3.72 0.44
CA GLU A 64 -14.24 -3.27 0.66
C GLU A 64 -13.31 -4.37 1.21
N ALA A 65 -13.48 -5.60 0.74
CA ALA A 65 -12.62 -6.70 1.13
C ALA A 65 -11.15 -6.39 0.81
N ASN A 66 -10.28 -6.57 1.80
CA ASN A 66 -8.84 -6.42 1.60
C ASN A 66 -8.23 -7.70 1.00
N LEU A 67 -6.95 -7.64 0.65
CA LEU A 67 -6.25 -8.76 0.03
C LEU A 67 -6.28 -10.03 0.90
N ASN A 68 -6.10 -9.88 2.20
CA ASN A 68 -6.12 -11.02 3.13
C ASN A 68 -7.50 -11.71 3.14
N VAL A 69 -8.57 -10.94 3.12
CA VAL A 69 -9.94 -11.48 3.08
C VAL A 69 -10.17 -12.29 1.80
N VAL A 70 -9.73 -11.80 0.66
CA VAL A 70 -9.84 -12.50 -0.63
C VAL A 70 -9.06 -13.81 -0.61
N VAL A 71 -7.82 -13.79 -0.14
CA VAL A 71 -6.98 -14.99 -0.04
C VAL A 71 -7.60 -16.01 0.91
N CYS A 72 -8.04 -15.59 2.09
CA CYS A 72 -8.69 -16.47 3.06
C CYS A 72 -9.97 -17.10 2.49
N HIS A 73 -10.77 -16.34 1.77
CA HIS A 73 -11.96 -16.87 1.11
C HIS A 73 -11.61 -17.99 0.12
N HIS A 74 -10.57 -17.77 -0.71
CA HIS A 74 -10.12 -18.77 -1.67
C HIS A 74 -9.66 -20.05 -0.97
N LEU A 75 -8.87 -19.93 0.10
CA LEU A 75 -8.38 -21.08 0.85
C LEU A 75 -9.53 -21.84 1.55
N GLN A 76 -10.48 -21.14 2.11
CA GLN A 76 -11.65 -21.75 2.76
C GLN A 76 -12.57 -22.47 1.76
N ALA A 77 -12.58 -22.03 0.51
CA ALA A 77 -13.32 -22.68 -0.56
C ALA A 77 -12.59 -23.88 -1.18
N GLY A 78 -11.46 -24.30 -0.61
CA GLY A 78 -10.68 -25.43 -1.07
C GLY A 78 -9.56 -25.10 -2.04
N GLY A 79 -9.29 -23.83 -2.26
CA GLY A 79 -8.17 -23.38 -3.07
C GLY A 79 -6.82 -23.63 -2.39
N MET A 80 -5.76 -23.64 -3.17
CA MET A 80 -4.40 -23.89 -2.70
C MET A 80 -3.61 -22.58 -2.60
N PRO A 81 -2.75 -22.41 -1.57
CA PRO A 81 -1.92 -21.19 -1.45
C PRO A 81 -1.05 -20.93 -2.67
N GLU A 82 -0.57 -21.99 -3.30
CA GLU A 82 0.31 -21.92 -4.48
C GLU A 82 -0.37 -21.33 -5.71
N GLU A 83 -1.69 -21.28 -5.73
CA GLU A 83 -2.47 -20.69 -6.83
C GLU A 83 -2.52 -19.16 -6.75
N VAL A 84 -2.33 -18.60 -5.58
CA VAL A 84 -2.55 -17.18 -5.31
C VAL A 84 -1.41 -16.33 -5.86
N TYR A 85 -0.19 -16.67 -5.53
CA TYR A 85 0.99 -15.88 -5.87
C TYR A 85 1.17 -15.71 -7.40
N PRO A 86 1.05 -16.77 -8.20
CA PRO A 86 1.14 -16.64 -9.65
C PRO A 86 0.05 -15.74 -10.26
N LYS A 87 -1.06 -15.54 -9.57
CA LYS A 87 -2.14 -14.66 -10.04
C LYS A 87 -1.92 -13.20 -9.65
N ILE A 88 -1.24 -12.93 -8.54
CA ILE A 88 -0.92 -11.57 -8.10
C ILE A 88 0.14 -10.93 -9.00
N ARG A 89 1.17 -11.67 -9.36
CA ARG A 89 2.27 -11.15 -10.16
C ARG A 89 1.84 -10.52 -11.49
N PRO A 90 0.97 -11.15 -12.31
CA PRO A 90 0.48 -10.51 -13.51
C PRO A 90 -0.36 -9.25 -13.24
N ILE A 91 -1.09 -9.20 -12.12
CA ILE A 91 -1.84 -8.01 -11.72
C ILE A 91 -0.88 -6.82 -11.54
N LEU A 92 0.21 -7.03 -10.80
CA LEU A 92 1.23 -6.01 -10.57
C LEU A 92 1.93 -5.61 -11.88
N ASN A 93 2.24 -6.56 -12.74
CA ASN A 93 2.90 -6.29 -14.01
C ASN A 93 2.03 -5.52 -15.00
N GLN A 94 0.73 -5.74 -14.97
CA GLN A 94 -0.23 -5.05 -15.81
C GLN A 94 -0.63 -3.68 -15.24
N ALA A 95 -0.54 -3.53 -13.93
CA ALA A 95 -0.85 -2.28 -13.26
C ALA A 95 0.29 -1.28 -13.49
N ARG A 96 -0.01 -0.22 -14.25
CA ARG A 96 0.96 0.84 -14.55
C ARG A 96 0.49 2.12 -13.90
N PHE A 97 0.78 2.23 -12.61
CA PHE A 97 0.46 3.42 -11.85
C PHE A 97 1.68 4.32 -11.72
N ALA A 98 1.45 5.62 -11.81
CA ALA A 98 2.47 6.58 -11.41
C ALA A 98 2.69 6.46 -9.88
N PRO A 99 3.93 6.68 -9.40
CA PRO A 99 4.16 6.70 -7.96
C PRO A 99 3.28 7.76 -7.29
N PRO A 100 2.71 7.47 -6.10
CA PRO A 100 1.90 8.46 -5.38
C PRO A 100 2.72 9.70 -5.03
N GLU A 101 2.10 10.87 -5.08
CA GLU A 101 2.76 12.13 -4.79
C GLU A 101 3.46 12.15 -3.42
N PRO A 102 2.84 11.66 -2.32
CA PRO A 102 3.53 11.60 -1.03
C PRO A 102 4.81 10.78 -1.06
N LEU A 103 4.84 9.70 -1.85
CA LEU A 103 6.04 8.87 -2.00
C LEU A 103 7.13 9.61 -2.77
N LEU A 104 6.76 10.34 -3.83
CA LEU A 104 7.70 11.18 -4.59
C LEU A 104 8.27 12.30 -3.72
N GLN A 105 7.45 12.94 -2.90
CA GLN A 105 7.89 13.97 -1.96
C GLN A 105 8.89 13.40 -0.96
N LEU A 106 8.60 12.23 -0.40
CA LEU A 106 9.49 11.56 0.54
C LEU A 106 10.82 11.19 -0.11
N ALA A 107 10.78 10.66 -1.34
CA ALA A 107 11.99 10.30 -2.09
C ALA A 107 12.84 11.53 -2.46
N GLY A 108 12.24 12.71 -2.53
CA GLY A 108 12.93 13.96 -2.81
C GLY A 108 13.73 14.54 -1.63
N ILE A 109 13.61 13.95 -0.43
CA ILE A 109 14.32 14.41 0.76
C ILE A 109 15.71 13.76 0.79
N ASP A 110 16.74 14.55 0.51
CA ASP A 110 18.13 14.07 0.37
C ASP A 110 18.71 13.49 1.66
N ARG A 111 18.15 13.85 2.81
CA ARG A 111 18.64 13.42 4.12
C ARG A 111 18.28 11.97 4.44
N PHE A 112 17.31 11.40 3.73
CA PHE A 112 16.95 9.99 3.91
C PHE A 112 17.86 9.12 3.03
N LYS A 113 18.74 8.37 3.66
CA LYS A 113 19.65 7.45 2.98
C LYS A 113 19.18 6.00 2.98
N LEU A 114 18.20 5.68 3.81
CA LEU A 114 17.65 4.36 3.96
C LEU A 114 16.14 4.46 4.14
N PHE A 115 15.41 3.59 3.50
CA PHE A 115 13.96 3.45 3.65
C PHE A 115 13.66 2.02 4.06
N VAL A 116 12.72 1.84 4.98
CA VAL A 116 12.20 0.54 5.36
C VAL A 116 10.75 0.45 4.88
N THR A 117 10.42 -0.61 4.19
CA THR A 117 9.04 -0.85 3.73
C THR A 117 8.42 -2.01 4.49
N LEU A 118 7.14 -1.87 4.82
CA LEU A 118 6.34 -2.92 5.45
C LEU A 118 5.42 -3.61 4.43
N THR A 119 5.60 -3.28 3.15
CA THR A 119 4.83 -3.83 2.06
C THR A 119 5.60 -4.97 1.39
N PHE A 120 4.90 -5.88 0.74
CA PHE A 120 5.58 -6.87 -0.08
C PHE A 120 5.98 -6.27 -1.43
N ASP A 121 7.07 -6.73 -1.99
CA ASP A 121 7.59 -6.29 -3.29
C ASP A 121 6.96 -7.08 -4.46
#